data_eb97b0e936775bb72256c97259c8f922
#
_entry.id   eb97b0e936775bb72256c97259c8f922
#
_cell.length_a   1.000
_cell.length_b   1.000
_cell.length_c   1.000
_cell.angle_alpha   90.00
_cell.angle_beta   90.00
_cell.angle_gamma   90.00
#
_symmetry.space_group_name_H-M   'P 1'
#
loop_
_entity.id
_entity.type
_entity.pdbx_description
1 polymer ?
#
loop_
_entity_poly.entity_id
_entity_poly.type
_entity_poly.pdbx_seq_one_letter_code
_entity_poly.pdbx_strand_id
1 'polypeptide(L)'
;MAKQIIYGEEARKALLGGINKLADTVKITLGPKGRNVVLDKKFGAPLITNDGVTIAKEVELEDPFENMGAQLVKEVATKTNDVAGDGTTTATLLAQALIREGMKNVTAGANPMVLRKGIQKATETAVEAIEKNAKKVSGTKDIARVAAVSSASEQIGNLIADAMEKVTSDGVITVEESKTAETYSEVVEGMMFDRGYITPHMVTDTDKMVAVIDDAYILITDKKISNIQEILPLLEQIVQSGKKLVIIAEDIEGEALTTLILNKLRGTFTCVGVKAPGFGDRRKEMLTDIATLTGGQVISSELGLELKDTTVDQLGRARQVKIDKENTIIVDGAGDSEAIKSRVSQIRSQIETTTSDFDREKLQERLAKLAGGVAVIKVGAATEVEMKEQKMRIEDALAATKAAVEEGIVAGGGTALIDAIPAVKAYVDSVDGDEKTGAAIVLKALEEPVRQIAANAGLEGSIIIEHLKAKNTVGYGYNALTDTYGDMIDEGIVDPTKVTRSALQNASSVASTVLTTESLVADIKEPAAPAAPAAPDMGGMY
;
A
#
# COMPACT_ATOMS: atom_id res chain seq x y z
N MET A 1 17.34 31.18 2.16
CA MET A 1 18.25 30.31 2.92
C MET A 1 19.50 30.05 2.10
N ALA A 2 20.69 30.08 2.71
CA ALA A 2 21.94 29.72 2.05
C ALA A 2 21.99 28.19 1.83
N LYS A 3 22.68 27.77 0.77
CA LYS A 3 22.80 26.35 0.41
C LYS A 3 24.24 25.88 0.66
N GLN A 4 24.36 24.68 1.17
CA GLN A 4 25.60 23.92 1.19
C GLN A 4 25.62 22.96 0.01
N ILE A 5 26.75 22.86 -0.68
CA ILE A 5 26.89 22.04 -1.89
C ILE A 5 28.12 21.17 -1.72
N ILE A 6 27.98 19.87 -1.97
CA ILE A 6 29.09 18.91 -2.03
C ILE A 6 29.09 18.18 -3.38
N TYR A 7 30.26 17.72 -3.81
CA TYR A 7 30.48 17.16 -5.14
C TYR A 7 31.26 15.84 -5.10
N GLY A 8 31.18 15.10 -6.19
CA GLY A 8 32.05 13.98 -6.51
C GLY A 8 32.01 12.87 -5.46
N GLU A 9 33.19 12.47 -5.00
CA GLU A 9 33.32 11.35 -4.04
C GLU A 9 32.67 11.64 -2.68
N GLU A 10 32.75 12.88 -2.19
CA GLU A 10 32.12 13.27 -0.93
C GLU A 10 30.60 13.13 -1.00
N ALA A 11 29.98 13.62 -2.09
CA ALA A 11 28.56 13.48 -2.34
C ALA A 11 28.12 12.01 -2.43
N ARG A 12 28.88 11.18 -3.15
CA ARG A 12 28.60 9.74 -3.28
C ARG A 12 28.73 9.00 -1.95
N LYS A 13 29.74 9.32 -1.14
CA LYS A 13 29.91 8.72 0.21
C LYS A 13 28.77 9.08 1.15
N ALA A 14 28.34 10.34 1.16
CA ALA A 14 27.23 10.78 2.00
C ALA A 14 25.92 10.07 1.61
N LEU A 15 25.59 10.03 0.31
CA LEU A 15 24.42 9.29 -0.18
C LEU A 15 24.46 7.81 0.24
N LEU A 16 25.60 7.13 -0.03
CA LEU A 16 25.74 5.72 0.30
C LEU A 16 25.66 5.47 1.82
N GLY A 17 26.16 6.39 2.63
CA GLY A 17 26.04 6.36 4.09
C GLY A 17 24.58 6.31 4.55
N GLY A 18 23.76 7.22 4.02
CA GLY A 18 22.33 7.27 4.32
C GLY A 18 21.56 6.06 3.81
N ILE A 19 21.83 5.63 2.58
CA ILE A 19 21.25 4.42 1.98
C ILE A 19 21.54 3.19 2.84
N ASN A 20 22.79 3.02 3.27
CA ASN A 20 23.17 1.89 4.11
C ASN A 20 22.47 1.93 5.47
N LYS A 21 22.44 3.08 6.16
CA LYS A 21 21.78 3.22 7.45
C LYS A 21 20.31 2.80 7.39
N LEU A 22 19.57 3.22 6.37
CA LEU A 22 18.18 2.82 6.21
C LEU A 22 18.05 1.34 5.84
N ALA A 23 18.75 0.90 4.80
CA ALA A 23 18.62 -0.47 4.31
C ALA A 23 19.10 -1.52 5.32
N ASP A 24 20.16 -1.24 6.08
CA ASP A 24 20.66 -2.14 7.12
C ASP A 24 19.66 -2.27 8.28
N THR A 25 18.88 -1.22 8.55
CA THR A 25 17.81 -1.27 9.55
C THR A 25 16.61 -2.11 9.05
N VAL A 26 16.28 -2.03 7.76
CA VAL A 26 15.12 -2.73 7.19
C VAL A 26 15.44 -4.21 6.90
N LYS A 27 16.59 -4.55 6.31
CA LYS A 27 16.91 -5.91 5.80
C LYS A 27 16.94 -7.00 6.87
N ILE A 28 17.11 -6.65 8.17
CA ILE A 28 17.09 -7.62 9.26
C ILE A 28 15.74 -8.27 9.47
N THR A 29 14.68 -7.72 8.90
CA THR A 29 13.31 -8.25 8.99
C THR A 29 13.02 -9.33 7.95
N LEU A 30 13.90 -9.51 6.93
CA LEU A 30 13.66 -10.38 5.78
C LEU A 30 13.73 -11.87 6.13
N GLY A 31 12.75 -12.63 5.65
CA GLY A 31 12.70 -14.08 5.71
C GLY A 31 12.17 -14.66 7.03
N PRO A 32 12.03 -16.00 7.13
CA PRO A 32 11.34 -16.65 8.25
C PRO A 32 12.07 -16.54 9.60
N LYS A 33 13.35 -16.19 9.59
CA LYS A 33 14.15 -15.89 10.80
C LYS A 33 14.50 -14.41 10.91
N GLY A 34 13.79 -13.55 10.17
CA GLY A 34 13.85 -12.10 10.31
C GLY A 34 13.40 -11.64 11.70
N ARG A 35 13.85 -10.46 12.11
CA ARG A 35 13.59 -9.89 13.44
C ARG A 35 12.85 -8.57 13.32
N ASN A 36 12.14 -8.21 14.37
CA ASN A 36 11.43 -6.94 14.45
C ASN A 36 12.37 -5.77 14.75
N VAL A 37 11.96 -4.59 14.33
CA VAL A 37 12.55 -3.30 14.68
C VAL A 37 11.63 -2.61 15.68
N VAL A 38 12.21 -1.91 16.64
CA VAL A 38 11.47 -1.08 17.60
C VAL A 38 11.61 0.38 17.17
N LEU A 39 10.49 1.02 16.93
CA LEU A 39 10.40 2.42 16.51
C LEU A 39 9.90 3.27 17.68
N ASP A 40 10.64 4.33 18.00
CA ASP A 40 10.22 5.30 19.00
C ASP A 40 9.01 6.11 18.51
N LYS A 41 8.09 6.41 19.42
CA LYS A 41 6.94 7.26 19.13
C LYS A 41 6.91 8.42 20.11
N LYS A 42 6.72 9.63 19.61
CA LYS A 42 6.62 10.86 20.42
C LYS A 42 5.51 10.77 21.49
N PHE A 43 4.48 10.00 21.20
CA PHE A 43 3.34 9.77 22.09
C PHE A 43 2.95 8.29 22.05
N GLY A 44 2.68 7.68 23.21
CA GLY A 44 2.28 6.29 23.34
C GLY A 44 3.45 5.32 23.50
N ALA A 45 3.18 4.03 23.33
CA ALA A 45 4.20 2.98 23.39
C ALA A 45 5.02 2.92 22.10
N PRO A 46 6.31 2.49 22.18
CA PRO A 46 7.10 2.20 20.99
C PRO A 46 6.39 1.19 20.08
N LEU A 47 6.52 1.36 18.77
CA LEU A 47 5.98 0.45 17.78
C LEU A 47 7.00 -0.66 17.50
N ILE A 48 6.58 -1.92 17.62
CA ILE A 48 7.36 -3.10 17.22
C ILE A 48 6.81 -3.57 15.88
N THR A 49 7.66 -3.64 14.85
CA THR A 49 7.23 -4.03 13.52
C THR A 49 8.35 -4.70 12.72
N ASN A 50 7.99 -5.53 11.75
CA ASN A 50 8.86 -6.06 10.70
C ASN A 50 8.49 -5.53 9.31
N ASP A 51 7.49 -4.67 9.20
CA ASP A 51 7.12 -4.05 7.93
C ASP A 51 8.16 -3.05 7.46
N GLY A 52 8.73 -3.33 6.27
CA GLY A 52 9.83 -2.54 5.70
C GLY A 52 9.44 -1.11 5.37
N VAL A 53 8.23 -0.83 4.89
CA VAL A 53 7.81 0.54 4.55
C VAL A 53 7.58 1.37 5.80
N THR A 54 6.98 0.81 6.85
CA THR A 54 6.80 1.48 8.14
C THR A 54 8.14 1.85 8.76
N ILE A 55 9.12 0.93 8.76
CA ILE A 55 10.47 1.19 9.24
C ILE A 55 11.13 2.29 8.40
N ALA A 56 11.07 2.20 7.07
CA ALA A 56 11.69 3.17 6.18
C ALA A 56 11.11 4.58 6.34
N LYS A 57 9.81 4.71 6.59
CA LYS A 57 9.13 6.01 6.82
C LYS A 57 9.61 6.72 8.09
N GLU A 58 9.96 5.99 9.14
CA GLU A 58 10.41 6.54 10.42
C GLU A 58 11.92 6.91 10.43
N VAL A 59 12.71 6.41 9.46
CA VAL A 59 14.13 6.72 9.40
C VAL A 59 14.34 8.15 8.88
N GLU A 60 14.85 9.01 9.76
CA GLU A 60 15.29 10.37 9.47
C GLU A 60 16.68 10.59 10.07
N LEU A 61 17.63 11.06 9.25
CA LEU A 61 19.01 11.22 9.66
C LEU A 61 19.34 12.69 9.92
N GLU A 62 20.21 12.93 10.91
CA GLU A 62 20.60 14.27 11.32
C GLU A 62 21.41 15.01 10.24
N ASP A 63 22.33 14.31 9.57
CA ASP A 63 23.08 14.84 8.43
C ASP A 63 22.19 14.97 7.20
N PRO A 64 22.00 16.17 6.63
CA PRO A 64 21.10 16.39 5.51
C PRO A 64 21.50 15.67 4.24
N PHE A 65 22.80 15.45 4.00
CA PHE A 65 23.28 14.76 2.82
C PHE A 65 23.11 13.24 2.92
N GLU A 66 23.39 12.65 4.07
CA GLU A 66 23.05 11.25 4.34
C GLU A 66 21.54 11.04 4.30
N ASN A 67 20.77 11.98 4.86
CA ASN A 67 19.31 11.90 4.86
C ASN A 67 18.74 11.89 3.44
N MET A 68 19.33 12.61 2.48
CA MET A 68 18.94 12.51 1.06
C MET A 68 19.08 11.08 0.54
N GLY A 69 20.15 10.37 0.89
CA GLY A 69 20.33 8.96 0.53
C GLY A 69 19.26 8.06 1.14
N ALA A 70 18.96 8.25 2.43
CA ALA A 70 17.89 7.52 3.10
C ALA A 70 16.52 7.78 2.45
N GLN A 71 16.18 9.04 2.14
CA GLN A 71 14.91 9.41 1.51
C GLN A 71 14.74 8.79 0.12
N LEU A 72 15.81 8.66 -0.68
CA LEU A 72 15.74 8.00 -1.99
C LEU A 72 15.40 6.50 -1.88
N VAL A 73 15.94 5.80 -0.89
CA VAL A 73 15.59 4.39 -0.66
C VAL A 73 14.22 4.24 0.01
N LYS A 74 13.83 5.18 0.86
CA LYS A 74 12.45 5.28 1.37
C LYS A 74 11.42 5.38 0.24
N GLU A 75 11.74 6.14 -0.82
CA GLU A 75 10.90 6.22 -2.03
C GLU A 75 10.73 4.84 -2.68
N VAL A 76 11.79 4.00 -2.73
CA VAL A 76 11.70 2.63 -3.27
C VAL A 76 10.70 1.80 -2.47
N ALA A 77 10.80 1.80 -1.15
CA ALA A 77 9.89 1.07 -0.28
C ALA A 77 8.45 1.55 -0.44
N THR A 78 8.23 2.87 -0.46
CA THR A 78 6.90 3.48 -0.61
C THR A 78 6.27 3.14 -1.95
N LYS A 79 7.00 3.27 -3.06
CA LYS A 79 6.49 2.93 -4.39
C LYS A 79 6.17 1.44 -4.55
N THR A 80 6.97 0.58 -3.94
CA THR A 80 6.70 -0.86 -3.97
C THR A 80 5.44 -1.19 -3.18
N ASN A 81 5.26 -0.56 -2.02
CA ASN A 81 4.03 -0.68 -1.25
C ASN A 81 2.80 -0.19 -2.04
N ASP A 82 2.88 0.97 -2.69
CA ASP A 82 1.77 1.55 -3.46
C ASP A 82 1.33 0.65 -4.62
N VAL A 83 2.26 -0.07 -5.26
CA VAL A 83 2.00 -0.91 -6.45
C VAL A 83 1.60 -2.33 -6.08
N ALA A 84 2.26 -2.92 -5.10
CA ALA A 84 2.16 -4.35 -4.81
C ALA A 84 1.71 -4.67 -3.37
N GLY A 85 1.75 -3.69 -2.47
CA GLY A 85 1.32 -3.81 -1.07
C GLY A 85 2.23 -4.68 -0.19
N ASP A 86 3.29 -5.25 -0.76
CA ASP A 86 4.27 -6.11 -0.08
C ASP A 86 5.63 -6.01 -0.79
N GLY A 87 6.67 -6.69 -0.27
CA GLY A 87 8.01 -6.74 -0.87
C GLY A 87 8.87 -5.51 -0.63
N THR A 88 8.50 -4.64 0.27
CA THR A 88 9.17 -3.37 0.58
C THR A 88 10.58 -3.57 1.12
N THR A 89 10.80 -4.60 1.94
CA THR A 89 12.12 -5.01 2.45
C THR A 89 13.03 -5.51 1.33
N THR A 90 12.51 -6.35 0.44
CA THR A 90 13.25 -6.88 -0.72
C THR A 90 13.65 -5.75 -1.67
N ALA A 91 12.74 -4.81 -1.95
CA ALA A 91 13.00 -3.66 -2.80
C ALA A 91 14.11 -2.75 -2.22
N THR A 92 14.06 -2.48 -0.92
CA THR A 92 15.07 -1.71 -0.18
C THR A 92 16.45 -2.37 -0.25
N LEU A 93 16.52 -3.69 -0.03
CA LEU A 93 17.74 -4.47 -0.12
C LEU A 93 18.33 -4.49 -1.54
N LEU A 94 17.49 -4.71 -2.56
CA LEU A 94 17.91 -4.66 -3.96
C LEU A 94 18.44 -3.29 -4.35
N ALA A 95 17.80 -2.21 -3.90
CA ALA A 95 18.29 -0.85 -4.15
C ALA A 95 19.67 -0.63 -3.52
N GLN A 96 19.87 -1.03 -2.25
CA GLN A 96 21.17 -0.97 -1.61
C GLN A 96 22.23 -1.76 -2.39
N ALA A 97 21.92 -2.97 -2.82
CA ALA A 97 22.85 -3.83 -3.55
C ALA A 97 23.26 -3.22 -4.89
N LEU A 98 22.30 -2.76 -5.68
CA LEU A 98 22.53 -2.10 -6.96
C LEU A 98 23.38 -0.83 -6.82
N ILE A 99 23.05 0.02 -5.85
CA ILE A 99 23.77 1.27 -5.61
C ILE A 99 25.19 0.98 -5.11
N ARG A 100 25.35 0.07 -4.15
CA ARG A 100 26.67 -0.30 -3.59
C ARG A 100 27.61 -0.85 -4.67
N GLU A 101 27.13 -1.78 -5.50
CA GLU A 101 27.94 -2.32 -6.59
C GLU A 101 28.15 -1.29 -7.70
N GLY A 102 27.15 -0.47 -8.03
CA GLY A 102 27.26 0.59 -9.02
C GLY A 102 28.27 1.66 -8.62
N MET A 103 28.25 2.13 -7.36
CA MET A 103 29.19 3.13 -6.84
C MET A 103 30.64 2.67 -6.92
N LYS A 104 30.93 1.38 -6.67
CA LYS A 104 32.29 0.84 -6.85
C LYS A 104 32.79 1.03 -8.28
N ASN A 105 31.93 0.74 -9.25
CA ASN A 105 32.29 0.85 -10.68
C ASN A 105 32.38 2.32 -11.15
N VAL A 106 31.49 3.20 -10.68
CA VAL A 106 31.59 4.64 -10.95
C VAL A 106 32.88 5.22 -10.39
N THR A 107 33.26 4.84 -9.15
CA THR A 107 34.52 5.26 -8.53
C THR A 107 35.74 4.72 -9.30
N ALA A 108 35.63 3.55 -9.92
CA ALA A 108 36.65 2.97 -10.79
C ALA A 108 36.73 3.62 -12.19
N GLY A 109 35.87 4.61 -12.50
CA GLY A 109 35.90 5.37 -13.73
C GLY A 109 34.91 4.92 -14.82
N ALA A 110 33.99 4.01 -14.52
CA ALA A 110 32.94 3.64 -15.47
C ALA A 110 31.97 4.80 -15.72
N ASN A 111 31.49 4.95 -16.95
CA ASN A 111 30.55 5.99 -17.32
C ASN A 111 29.15 5.71 -16.75
N PRO A 112 28.63 6.53 -15.80
CA PRO A 112 27.39 6.25 -15.11
C PRO A 112 26.17 6.24 -16.05
N MET A 113 26.20 7.00 -17.15
CA MET A 113 25.10 7.04 -18.12
C MET A 113 25.02 5.73 -18.93
N VAL A 114 26.16 5.09 -19.21
CA VAL A 114 26.24 3.81 -19.90
C VAL A 114 25.92 2.67 -18.95
N LEU A 115 26.42 2.73 -17.70
CA LEU A 115 26.03 1.81 -16.62
C LEU A 115 24.51 1.77 -16.45
N ARG A 116 23.88 2.93 -16.38
CA ARG A 116 22.41 3.06 -16.27
C ARG A 116 21.68 2.28 -17.36
N LYS A 117 22.14 2.40 -18.63
CA LYS A 117 21.54 1.66 -19.75
C LYS A 117 21.66 0.15 -19.56
N GLY A 118 22.84 -0.34 -19.14
CA GLY A 118 23.06 -1.75 -18.84
C GLY A 118 22.18 -2.26 -17.70
N ILE A 119 22.05 -1.48 -16.61
CA ILE A 119 21.18 -1.81 -15.48
C ILE A 119 19.72 -1.90 -15.92
N GLN A 120 19.21 -0.91 -16.67
CA GLN A 120 17.82 -0.90 -17.13
C GLN A 120 17.51 -2.14 -17.98
N LYS A 121 18.37 -2.43 -18.97
CA LYS A 121 18.14 -3.56 -19.87
C LYS A 121 18.25 -4.92 -19.19
N ALA A 122 19.20 -5.07 -18.27
CA ALA A 122 19.33 -6.29 -17.46
C ALA A 122 18.13 -6.48 -16.52
N THR A 123 17.59 -5.38 -15.98
CA THR A 123 16.37 -5.41 -15.16
C THR A 123 15.15 -5.84 -15.98
N GLU A 124 14.97 -5.29 -17.19
CA GLU A 124 13.90 -5.72 -18.11
C GLU A 124 14.00 -7.22 -18.40
N THR A 125 15.20 -7.71 -18.71
CA THR A 125 15.46 -9.14 -18.97
C THR A 125 15.14 -10.01 -17.77
N ALA A 126 15.50 -9.55 -16.55
CA ALA A 126 15.18 -10.29 -15.32
C ALA A 126 13.66 -10.34 -15.08
N VAL A 127 12.96 -9.24 -15.28
CA VAL A 127 11.50 -9.16 -15.13
C VAL A 127 10.78 -10.09 -16.11
N GLU A 128 11.18 -10.08 -17.38
CA GLU A 128 10.65 -11.01 -18.41
C GLU A 128 10.86 -12.49 -18.01
N ALA A 129 12.00 -12.81 -17.41
CA ALA A 129 12.29 -14.16 -16.94
C ALA A 129 11.41 -14.54 -15.72
N ILE A 130 11.19 -13.61 -14.79
CA ILE A 130 10.31 -13.81 -13.62
C ILE A 130 8.86 -14.04 -14.10
N GLU A 131 8.35 -13.18 -14.99
CA GLU A 131 6.99 -13.29 -15.53
C GLU A 131 6.77 -14.59 -16.31
N LYS A 132 7.78 -15.03 -17.07
CA LYS A 132 7.74 -16.30 -17.81
C LYS A 132 7.62 -17.52 -16.89
N ASN A 133 8.21 -17.45 -15.70
CA ASN A 133 8.19 -18.54 -14.71
C ASN A 133 6.94 -18.48 -13.81
N ALA A 134 6.09 -17.46 -13.97
CA ALA A 134 4.89 -17.28 -13.17
C ALA A 134 3.86 -18.40 -13.41
N LYS A 135 3.25 -18.88 -12.34
CA LYS A 135 2.14 -19.83 -12.36
C LYS A 135 0.86 -19.11 -11.90
N LYS A 136 -0.25 -19.33 -12.60
CA LYS A 136 -1.54 -18.80 -12.16
C LYS A 136 -1.96 -19.42 -10.84
N VAL A 137 -2.53 -18.60 -9.96
CA VAL A 137 -3.16 -19.06 -8.72
C VAL A 137 -4.36 -19.95 -9.04
N SER A 138 -4.41 -21.14 -8.48
CA SER A 138 -5.47 -22.11 -8.70
C SER A 138 -6.15 -22.48 -7.38
N GLY A 139 -7.23 -21.76 -7.04
CA GLY A 139 -8.08 -22.09 -5.91
C GLY A 139 -7.56 -21.62 -4.54
N THR A 140 -8.37 -21.90 -3.52
CA THR A 140 -8.20 -21.45 -2.13
C THR A 140 -6.87 -21.86 -1.50
N LYS A 141 -6.32 -23.03 -1.90
CA LYS A 141 -5.06 -23.54 -1.34
C LYS A 141 -3.87 -22.67 -1.69
N ASP A 142 -3.75 -22.20 -2.92
CA ASP A 142 -2.64 -21.34 -3.32
C ASP A 142 -2.76 -19.96 -2.67
N ILE A 143 -4.00 -19.45 -2.54
CA ILE A 143 -4.32 -18.23 -1.79
C ILE A 143 -3.83 -18.35 -0.35
N ALA A 144 -4.18 -19.45 0.33
CA ALA A 144 -3.76 -19.70 1.70
C ALA A 144 -2.23 -19.75 1.85
N ARG A 145 -1.53 -20.35 0.88
CA ARG A 145 -0.05 -20.42 0.87
C ARG A 145 0.59 -19.04 0.76
N VAL A 146 0.14 -18.22 -0.20
CA VAL A 146 0.64 -16.84 -0.36
C VAL A 146 0.44 -16.05 0.91
N ALA A 147 -0.77 -16.07 1.47
CA ALA A 147 -1.09 -15.35 2.69
C ALA A 147 -0.32 -15.88 3.91
N ALA A 148 -0.08 -17.19 3.99
CA ALA A 148 0.71 -17.80 5.07
C ALA A 148 2.19 -17.40 5.00
N VAL A 149 2.78 -17.33 3.81
CA VAL A 149 4.17 -16.89 3.63
C VAL A 149 4.32 -15.42 4.01
N SER A 150 3.46 -14.55 3.51
CA SER A 150 3.51 -13.11 3.79
C SER A 150 3.24 -12.81 5.27
N SER A 151 2.25 -13.48 5.89
CA SER A 151 1.94 -13.30 7.32
C SER A 151 2.84 -14.09 8.27
N ALA A 152 3.69 -14.99 7.79
CA ALA A 152 4.42 -15.99 8.59
C ALA A 152 3.50 -16.79 9.53
N SER A 153 2.24 -17.06 9.13
CA SER A 153 1.23 -17.76 9.92
C SER A 153 0.23 -18.52 9.05
N GLU A 154 0.20 -19.84 9.18
CA GLU A 154 -0.79 -20.68 8.49
C GLU A 154 -2.22 -20.35 8.90
N GLN A 155 -2.43 -19.98 10.17
CA GLN A 155 -3.76 -19.61 10.68
C GLN A 155 -4.28 -18.35 9.97
N ILE A 156 -3.45 -17.32 9.81
CA ILE A 156 -3.80 -16.10 9.09
C ILE A 156 -4.00 -16.42 7.61
N GLY A 157 -3.14 -17.25 7.03
CA GLY A 157 -3.27 -17.69 5.63
C GLY A 157 -4.62 -18.33 5.33
N ASN A 158 -5.05 -19.27 6.16
CA ASN A 158 -6.36 -19.92 6.03
C ASN A 158 -7.51 -18.92 6.24
N LEU A 159 -7.40 -18.02 7.22
CA LEU A 159 -8.42 -17.01 7.49
C LEU A 159 -8.64 -16.08 6.29
N ILE A 160 -7.57 -15.64 5.64
CA ILE A 160 -7.64 -14.79 4.42
C ILE A 160 -8.25 -15.58 3.27
N ALA A 161 -7.83 -16.83 3.07
CA ALA A 161 -8.36 -17.68 2.01
C ALA A 161 -9.87 -17.94 2.18
N ASP A 162 -10.31 -18.24 3.40
CA ASP A 162 -11.74 -18.41 3.73
C ASP A 162 -12.53 -17.11 3.52
N ALA A 163 -11.94 -15.96 3.87
CA ALA A 163 -12.57 -14.67 3.63
C ALA A 163 -12.72 -14.38 2.13
N MET A 164 -11.69 -14.70 1.32
CA MET A 164 -11.75 -14.54 -0.14
C MET A 164 -12.75 -15.50 -0.80
N GLU A 165 -12.91 -16.71 -0.28
CA GLU A 165 -13.90 -17.66 -0.79
C GLU A 165 -15.34 -17.23 -0.50
N LYS A 166 -15.58 -16.60 0.65
CA LYS A 166 -16.92 -16.14 1.06
C LYS A 166 -17.41 -14.92 0.29
N VAL A 167 -16.50 -14.08 -0.20
CA VAL A 167 -16.85 -12.95 -1.06
C VAL A 167 -16.66 -13.34 -2.53
N THR A 168 -17.40 -12.71 -3.42
CA THR A 168 -17.24 -12.95 -4.87
C THR A 168 -15.87 -12.45 -5.35
N SER A 169 -15.50 -12.78 -6.61
CA SER A 169 -14.24 -12.31 -7.21
C SER A 169 -14.01 -10.79 -7.11
N ASP A 170 -15.10 -10.04 -7.09
CA ASP A 170 -15.11 -8.57 -6.96
C ASP A 170 -15.38 -8.12 -5.51
N GLY A 171 -15.48 -9.08 -4.58
CA GLY A 171 -15.71 -8.81 -3.17
C GLY A 171 -14.52 -8.15 -2.47
N VAL A 172 -14.81 -7.35 -1.47
CA VAL A 172 -13.82 -6.57 -0.73
C VAL A 172 -13.54 -7.20 0.61
N ILE A 173 -12.27 -7.21 1.00
CA ILE A 173 -11.84 -7.63 2.33
C ILE A 173 -11.24 -6.42 3.03
N THR A 174 -11.72 -6.13 4.23
CA THR A 174 -11.19 -5.09 5.12
C THR A 174 -10.63 -5.70 6.40
N VAL A 175 -9.70 -4.99 7.02
CA VAL A 175 -9.10 -5.41 8.29
C VAL A 175 -9.44 -4.37 9.34
N GLU A 176 -10.02 -4.82 10.45
CA GLU A 176 -10.45 -3.97 11.55
C GLU A 176 -9.97 -4.54 12.90
N GLU A 177 -9.96 -3.69 13.92
CA GLU A 177 -9.64 -4.11 15.27
C GLU A 177 -10.83 -4.83 15.90
N SER A 178 -10.58 -5.97 16.54
CA SER A 178 -11.57 -6.69 17.35
C SER A 178 -11.69 -6.06 18.73
N LYS A 179 -12.87 -6.13 19.30
CA LYS A 179 -13.10 -5.80 20.73
C LYS A 179 -12.74 -6.95 21.67
N THR A 180 -12.42 -8.12 21.10
CA THR A 180 -12.04 -9.35 21.81
C THR A 180 -10.60 -9.71 21.48
N ALA A 181 -10.01 -10.64 22.23
CA ALA A 181 -8.67 -11.15 21.94
C ALA A 181 -8.61 -12.12 20.74
N GLU A 182 -9.76 -12.48 20.16
CA GLU A 182 -9.84 -13.43 19.06
C GLU A 182 -9.78 -12.73 17.70
N THR A 183 -9.04 -13.34 16.75
CA THR A 183 -9.01 -12.94 15.35
C THR A 183 -9.95 -13.85 14.55
N TYR A 184 -10.89 -13.25 13.83
CA TYR A 184 -11.90 -13.98 13.04
C TYR A 184 -12.34 -13.17 11.81
N SER A 185 -13.05 -13.82 10.88
CA SER A 185 -13.65 -13.17 9.72
C SER A 185 -15.16 -13.25 9.75
N GLU A 186 -15.84 -12.18 9.39
CA GLU A 186 -17.28 -12.10 9.17
C GLU A 186 -17.58 -11.48 7.80
N VAL A 187 -18.71 -11.82 7.21
CA VAL A 187 -19.20 -11.17 5.99
C VAL A 187 -20.38 -10.29 6.37
N VAL A 188 -20.30 -9.03 5.97
CA VAL A 188 -21.32 -8.02 6.22
C VAL A 188 -21.82 -7.42 4.92
N GLU A 189 -22.99 -6.80 4.96
CA GLU A 189 -23.50 -6.03 3.83
C GLU A 189 -22.63 -4.81 3.59
N GLY A 190 -22.23 -4.60 2.33
CA GLY A 190 -21.32 -3.50 2.00
C GLY A 190 -20.98 -3.49 0.52
N MET A 191 -20.32 -2.42 0.09
CA MET A 191 -19.85 -2.30 -1.29
C MET A 191 -18.63 -1.43 -1.40
N MET A 192 -17.86 -1.64 -2.48
CA MET A 192 -16.77 -0.75 -2.90
C MET A 192 -17.11 -0.10 -4.23
N PHE A 193 -16.70 1.14 -4.39
CA PHE A 193 -16.68 1.82 -5.68
C PHE A 193 -15.40 2.64 -5.87
N ASP A 194 -15.03 2.80 -7.14
CA ASP A 194 -13.77 3.37 -7.62
C ASP A 194 -13.81 4.90 -7.67
N ARG A 195 -14.01 5.52 -6.50
CA ARG A 195 -13.85 6.95 -6.24
C ARG A 195 -13.31 7.14 -4.83
N GLY A 196 -12.23 7.88 -4.72
CA GLY A 196 -11.62 8.22 -3.44
C GLY A 196 -12.02 9.63 -2.95
N TYR A 197 -11.32 10.10 -1.93
CA TYR A 197 -11.54 11.43 -1.36
C TYR A 197 -11.22 12.54 -2.38
N ILE A 198 -11.97 13.64 -2.31
CA ILE A 198 -11.78 14.79 -3.21
C ILE A 198 -10.41 15.46 -2.99
N THR A 199 -9.92 15.48 -1.75
CA THR A 199 -8.63 16.09 -1.40
C THR A 199 -7.94 15.34 -0.26
N PRO A 200 -6.60 15.23 -0.29
CA PRO A 200 -5.82 14.63 0.80
C PRO A 200 -6.02 15.28 2.17
N HIS A 201 -6.44 16.53 2.21
CA HIS A 201 -6.73 17.23 3.48
C HIS A 201 -7.91 16.64 4.26
N MET A 202 -8.68 15.74 3.64
CA MET A 202 -9.82 15.08 4.26
C MET A 202 -9.48 13.72 4.90
N VAL A 203 -8.23 13.24 4.80
CA VAL A 203 -7.81 11.97 5.44
C VAL A 203 -7.84 12.07 6.96
N THR A 204 -8.14 10.96 7.64
CA THR A 204 -8.09 10.86 9.11
C THR A 204 -6.78 10.22 9.58
N ASP A 205 -6.17 9.38 8.74
CA ASP A 205 -4.85 8.79 8.93
C ASP A 205 -3.92 9.33 7.84
N THR A 206 -3.01 10.22 8.23
CA THR A 206 -2.06 10.86 7.32
C THR A 206 -0.91 9.95 6.91
N ASP A 207 -0.59 8.93 7.71
CA ASP A 207 0.50 8.00 7.43
C ASP A 207 0.11 7.01 6.33
N LYS A 208 -1.13 6.53 6.39
CA LYS A 208 -1.72 5.64 5.39
C LYS A 208 -2.45 6.38 4.26
N MET A 209 -2.60 7.70 4.37
CA MET A 209 -3.37 8.53 3.42
C MET A 209 -4.79 8.01 3.20
N VAL A 210 -5.48 7.60 4.27
CA VAL A 210 -6.86 7.12 4.24
C VAL A 210 -7.75 7.89 5.20
N ALA A 211 -9.04 7.97 4.88
CA ALA A 211 -10.05 8.43 5.81
C ALA A 211 -10.88 7.23 6.29
N VAL A 212 -10.95 7.02 7.60
CA VAL A 212 -11.78 6.01 8.24
C VAL A 212 -12.83 6.72 9.09
N ILE A 213 -14.09 6.54 8.75
CA ILE A 213 -15.23 7.19 9.38
C ILE A 213 -16.13 6.12 9.99
N ASP A 214 -16.04 5.97 11.30
CA ASP A 214 -16.93 5.07 12.06
C ASP A 214 -18.24 5.76 12.36
N ASP A 215 -19.34 4.98 12.40
CA ASP A 215 -20.71 5.43 12.60
C ASP A 215 -21.07 6.60 11.65
N ALA A 216 -20.74 6.40 10.36
CA ALA A 216 -20.86 7.42 9.34
C ALA A 216 -22.31 7.74 8.99
N TYR A 217 -22.64 9.02 8.91
CA TYR A 217 -23.79 9.54 8.17
C TYR A 217 -23.35 9.85 6.76
N ILE A 218 -24.19 9.54 5.76
CA ILE A 218 -23.83 9.62 4.35
C ILE A 218 -24.87 10.48 3.61
N LEU A 219 -24.45 11.65 3.16
CA LEU A 219 -25.23 12.48 2.23
C LEU A 219 -24.97 11.97 0.82
N ILE A 220 -26.01 11.60 0.10
CA ILE A 220 -25.96 11.06 -1.25
C ILE A 220 -26.69 12.01 -2.18
N THR A 221 -26.00 12.57 -3.17
CA THR A 221 -26.59 13.51 -4.13
C THR A 221 -25.97 13.40 -5.52
N ASP A 222 -26.77 13.61 -6.55
CA ASP A 222 -26.33 13.76 -7.94
C ASP A 222 -25.94 15.20 -8.29
N LYS A 223 -26.11 16.12 -7.33
CA LYS A 223 -25.80 17.55 -7.50
C LYS A 223 -24.32 17.84 -7.22
N LYS A 224 -23.87 18.94 -7.79
CA LYS A 224 -22.60 19.56 -7.48
C LYS A 224 -22.77 20.53 -6.32
N ILE A 225 -21.87 20.52 -5.35
CA ILE A 225 -21.92 21.39 -4.18
C ILE A 225 -20.79 22.42 -4.30
N SER A 226 -21.14 23.65 -4.65
CA SER A 226 -20.19 24.77 -4.80
C SER A 226 -20.37 25.81 -3.71
N ASN A 227 -21.59 25.96 -3.19
CA ASN A 227 -21.95 26.93 -2.16
C ASN A 227 -22.28 26.20 -0.86
N ILE A 228 -21.59 26.58 0.23
CA ILE A 228 -21.80 25.97 1.54
C ILE A 228 -23.21 26.19 2.10
N GLN A 229 -23.88 27.30 1.71
CA GLN A 229 -25.22 27.64 2.16
C GLN A 229 -26.27 26.57 1.79
N GLU A 230 -26.02 25.81 0.73
CA GLU A 230 -26.93 24.74 0.28
C GLU A 230 -27.00 23.57 1.25
N ILE A 231 -25.93 23.33 2.03
CA ILE A 231 -25.86 22.22 2.99
C ILE A 231 -25.69 22.70 4.43
N LEU A 232 -25.66 24.01 4.66
CA LEU A 232 -25.43 24.61 5.99
C LEU A 232 -26.42 24.12 7.06
N PRO A 233 -27.75 24.09 6.80
CA PRO A 233 -28.72 23.62 7.80
C PRO A 233 -28.48 22.16 8.22
N LEU A 234 -28.05 21.30 7.28
CA LEU A 234 -27.70 19.91 7.56
C LEU A 234 -26.40 19.83 8.37
N LEU A 235 -25.37 20.60 8.00
CA LEU A 235 -24.09 20.62 8.71
C LEU A 235 -24.28 21.07 10.17
N GLU A 236 -25.11 22.05 10.44
CA GLU A 236 -25.41 22.49 11.81
C GLU A 236 -26.02 21.37 12.65
N GLN A 237 -26.95 20.60 12.10
CA GLN A 237 -27.53 19.43 12.78
C GLN A 237 -26.50 18.34 13.07
N ILE A 238 -25.61 18.04 12.09
CA ILE A 238 -24.53 17.07 12.23
C ILE A 238 -23.54 17.51 13.30
N VAL A 239 -23.11 18.77 13.31
CA VAL A 239 -22.19 19.33 14.31
C VAL A 239 -22.81 19.28 15.70
N GLN A 240 -24.07 19.72 15.85
CA GLN A 240 -24.78 19.70 17.15
C GLN A 240 -24.94 18.28 17.71
N SER A 241 -25.10 17.29 16.83
CA SER A 241 -25.22 15.89 17.23
C SER A 241 -23.87 15.19 17.43
N GLY A 242 -22.75 15.85 17.15
CA GLY A 242 -21.40 15.29 17.25
C GLY A 242 -21.14 14.11 16.29
N LYS A 243 -21.87 14.07 15.16
CA LYS A 243 -21.80 12.99 14.17
C LYS A 243 -20.74 13.26 13.11
N LYS A 244 -20.30 12.19 12.46
CA LYS A 244 -19.33 12.24 11.34
C LYS A 244 -20.08 12.12 10.02
N LEU A 245 -19.66 12.88 9.00
CA LEU A 245 -20.35 12.95 7.71
C LEU A 245 -19.47 12.54 6.56
N VAL A 246 -19.98 11.68 5.69
CA VAL A 246 -19.45 11.43 4.35
C VAL A 246 -20.39 12.06 3.35
N ILE A 247 -19.87 12.82 2.40
CA ILE A 247 -20.65 13.46 1.33
C ILE A 247 -20.28 12.81 0.01
N ILE A 248 -21.23 12.11 -0.62
CA ILE A 248 -21.10 11.54 -1.96
C ILE A 248 -21.89 12.45 -2.89
N ALA A 249 -21.19 13.24 -3.70
CA ALA A 249 -21.77 14.25 -4.59
C ALA A 249 -21.16 14.16 -5.99
N GLU A 250 -21.80 14.75 -6.99
CA GLU A 250 -21.18 14.86 -8.32
C GLU A 250 -19.78 15.49 -8.25
N ASP A 251 -19.67 16.61 -7.55
CA ASP A 251 -18.42 17.25 -7.17
C ASP A 251 -18.64 18.16 -5.94
N ILE A 252 -17.56 18.44 -5.21
CA ILE A 252 -17.57 19.48 -4.17
C ILE A 252 -16.39 20.41 -4.47
N GLU A 253 -16.68 21.68 -4.65
CA GLU A 253 -15.68 22.64 -5.08
C GLU A 253 -15.88 24.03 -4.47
N GLY A 254 -14.98 24.96 -4.79
CA GLY A 254 -15.07 26.36 -4.45
C GLY A 254 -15.15 26.63 -2.95
N GLU A 255 -16.10 27.49 -2.55
CA GLU A 255 -16.30 27.90 -1.16
C GLU A 255 -16.72 26.73 -0.26
N ALA A 256 -17.57 25.83 -0.76
CA ALA A 256 -18.04 24.68 0.00
C ALA A 256 -16.87 23.77 0.40
N LEU A 257 -15.99 23.39 -0.55
CA LEU A 257 -14.83 22.57 -0.27
C LEU A 257 -13.88 23.22 0.74
N THR A 258 -13.57 24.52 0.53
CA THR A 258 -12.67 25.26 1.42
C THR A 258 -13.21 25.31 2.85
N THR A 259 -14.50 25.57 3.01
CA THR A 259 -15.15 25.65 4.32
C THR A 259 -15.15 24.30 5.03
N LEU A 260 -15.44 23.21 4.33
CA LEU A 260 -15.40 21.85 4.89
C LEU A 260 -13.97 21.47 5.38
N ILE A 261 -12.95 21.76 4.56
CA ILE A 261 -11.55 21.52 4.93
C ILE A 261 -11.15 22.33 6.16
N LEU A 262 -11.45 23.62 6.20
CA LEU A 262 -11.12 24.49 7.33
C LEU A 262 -11.75 24.02 8.64
N ASN A 263 -13.03 23.64 8.61
CA ASN A 263 -13.72 23.14 9.80
C ASN A 263 -13.15 21.80 10.28
N LYS A 264 -12.81 20.90 9.36
CA LYS A 264 -12.11 19.64 9.71
C LYS A 264 -10.76 19.91 10.35
N LEU A 265 -9.94 20.79 9.77
CA LEU A 265 -8.60 21.14 10.30
C LEU A 265 -8.68 21.81 11.67
N ARG A 266 -9.76 22.56 11.95
CA ARG A 266 -10.05 23.15 13.27
C ARG A 266 -10.59 22.14 14.27
N GLY A 267 -10.88 20.91 13.84
CA GLY A 267 -11.47 19.88 14.70
C GLY A 267 -12.94 20.12 15.06
N THR A 268 -13.64 21.04 14.36
CA THR A 268 -15.04 21.36 14.62
C THR A 268 -15.94 20.18 14.33
N PHE A 269 -15.72 19.48 13.21
CA PHE A 269 -16.38 18.20 12.88
C PHE A 269 -15.57 17.40 11.84
N THR A 270 -15.83 16.12 11.78
CA THR A 270 -15.20 15.23 10.79
C THR A 270 -16.10 15.08 9.59
N CYS A 271 -15.59 15.50 8.42
CA CYS A 271 -16.28 15.37 7.15
C CYS A 271 -15.32 14.92 6.05
N VAL A 272 -15.79 14.03 5.17
CA VAL A 272 -15.05 13.59 3.98
C VAL A 272 -15.95 13.68 2.76
N GLY A 273 -15.46 14.35 1.72
CA GLY A 273 -16.13 14.45 0.42
C GLY A 273 -15.58 13.42 -0.55
N VAL A 274 -16.46 12.77 -1.26
CA VAL A 274 -16.18 11.75 -2.30
C VAL A 274 -16.96 12.10 -3.55
N LYS A 275 -16.36 11.92 -4.73
CA LYS A 275 -17.09 12.07 -6.00
C LYS A 275 -18.00 10.87 -6.23
N ALA A 276 -19.22 11.12 -6.70
CA ALA A 276 -20.17 10.09 -7.06
C ALA A 276 -19.61 9.17 -8.16
N PRO A 277 -19.78 7.86 -8.04
CA PRO A 277 -19.32 6.92 -9.05
C PRO A 277 -20.15 6.98 -10.33
N GLY A 278 -19.52 6.68 -11.47
CA GLY A 278 -20.18 6.68 -12.77
C GLY A 278 -20.48 8.07 -13.34
N PHE A 279 -21.17 8.09 -14.48
CA PHE A 279 -21.59 9.27 -15.22
C PHE A 279 -23.02 9.11 -15.76
N GLY A 280 -23.76 10.23 -15.90
CA GLY A 280 -25.11 10.24 -16.45
C GLY A 280 -26.07 9.30 -15.69
N ASP A 281 -26.87 8.52 -16.41
CA ASP A 281 -27.87 7.62 -15.81
C ASP A 281 -27.23 6.52 -14.96
N ARG A 282 -26.02 6.06 -15.29
CA ARG A 282 -25.28 5.11 -14.46
C ARG A 282 -24.94 5.67 -13.08
N ARG A 283 -24.59 6.96 -12.98
CA ARG A 283 -24.36 7.62 -11.70
C ARG A 283 -25.61 7.56 -10.83
N LYS A 284 -26.78 7.87 -11.40
CA LYS A 284 -28.06 7.81 -10.68
C LYS A 284 -28.36 6.42 -10.14
N GLU A 285 -28.15 5.42 -10.97
CA GLU A 285 -28.34 4.02 -10.60
C GLU A 285 -27.38 3.57 -9.49
N MET A 286 -26.09 3.95 -9.56
CA MET A 286 -25.11 3.64 -8.51
C MET A 286 -25.41 4.40 -7.22
N LEU A 287 -25.83 5.66 -7.28
CA LEU A 287 -26.25 6.41 -6.10
C LEU A 287 -27.49 5.78 -5.45
N THR A 288 -28.41 5.24 -6.25
CA THR A 288 -29.58 4.50 -5.76
C THR A 288 -29.16 3.19 -5.07
N ASP A 289 -28.17 2.48 -5.62
CA ASP A 289 -27.61 1.26 -5.00
C ASP A 289 -26.97 1.59 -3.63
N ILE A 290 -26.20 2.68 -3.56
CA ILE A 290 -25.59 3.16 -2.32
C ILE A 290 -26.68 3.58 -1.31
N ALA A 291 -27.69 4.29 -1.74
CA ALA A 291 -28.81 4.71 -0.89
C ALA A 291 -29.57 3.49 -0.32
N THR A 292 -29.84 2.49 -1.17
CA THR A 292 -30.48 1.23 -0.75
C THR A 292 -29.63 0.49 0.29
N LEU A 293 -28.32 0.39 0.06
CA LEU A 293 -27.38 -0.26 0.97
C LEU A 293 -27.29 0.43 2.33
N THR A 294 -27.37 1.78 2.35
CA THR A 294 -27.14 2.58 3.55
C THR A 294 -28.44 3.04 4.23
N GLY A 295 -29.58 2.72 3.64
CA GLY A 295 -30.91 3.13 4.16
C GLY A 295 -31.18 4.63 4.02
N GLY A 296 -30.46 5.34 3.13
CA GLY A 296 -30.63 6.75 2.85
C GLY A 296 -31.47 7.03 1.62
N GLN A 297 -31.54 8.30 1.25
CA GLN A 297 -32.19 8.79 0.04
C GLN A 297 -31.21 9.54 -0.84
N VAL A 298 -31.38 9.40 -2.17
CA VAL A 298 -30.64 10.23 -3.14
C VAL A 298 -31.30 11.61 -3.19
N ILE A 299 -30.56 12.65 -2.83
CA ILE A 299 -31.02 14.03 -2.92
C ILE A 299 -30.81 14.52 -4.35
N SER A 300 -31.89 14.51 -5.14
CA SER A 300 -31.89 14.86 -6.55
C SER A 300 -33.08 15.77 -6.90
N SER A 301 -32.85 16.74 -7.79
CA SER A 301 -33.92 17.62 -8.29
C SER A 301 -34.97 16.84 -9.07
N GLU A 302 -34.60 15.73 -9.73
CA GLU A 302 -35.56 14.88 -10.44
C GLU A 302 -36.56 14.21 -9.48
N LEU A 303 -36.13 13.96 -8.24
CA LEU A 303 -36.97 13.43 -7.17
C LEU A 303 -37.68 14.53 -6.37
N GLY A 304 -37.53 15.81 -6.77
CA GLY A 304 -38.09 16.96 -6.07
C GLY A 304 -37.41 17.28 -4.74
N LEU A 305 -36.19 16.79 -4.51
CA LEU A 305 -35.42 16.99 -3.28
C LEU A 305 -34.33 18.03 -3.49
N GLU A 306 -34.24 18.98 -2.56
CA GLU A 306 -33.23 20.03 -2.57
C GLU A 306 -32.25 19.87 -1.39
N LEU A 307 -30.98 20.19 -1.63
CA LEU A 307 -29.92 20.09 -0.60
C LEU A 307 -30.22 20.93 0.65
N LYS A 308 -30.80 22.14 0.46
CA LYS A 308 -31.13 23.06 1.56
C LYS A 308 -32.23 22.55 2.49
N ASP A 309 -33.09 21.65 1.99
CA ASP A 309 -34.21 21.08 2.73
C ASP A 309 -33.90 19.67 3.26
N THR A 310 -32.65 19.20 3.09
CA THR A 310 -32.24 17.87 3.52
C THR A 310 -32.14 17.76 5.04
N THR A 311 -32.74 16.71 5.58
CA THR A 311 -32.73 16.38 7.02
C THR A 311 -31.85 15.18 7.31
N VAL A 312 -31.48 15.01 8.58
CA VAL A 312 -30.62 13.88 9.03
C VAL A 312 -31.28 12.51 8.76
N ASP A 313 -32.60 12.44 8.76
CA ASP A 313 -33.35 11.18 8.51
C ASP A 313 -33.26 10.69 7.07
N GLN A 314 -32.90 11.58 6.12
CA GLN A 314 -32.69 11.24 4.72
C GLN A 314 -31.26 10.74 4.43
N LEU A 315 -30.35 10.86 5.39
CA LEU A 315 -28.97 10.42 5.24
C LEU A 315 -28.87 8.89 5.36
N GLY A 316 -28.02 8.33 4.51
CA GLY A 316 -27.58 6.95 4.67
C GLY A 316 -26.73 6.80 5.93
N ARG A 317 -26.60 5.57 6.41
CA ARG A 317 -25.77 5.21 7.56
C ARG A 317 -24.94 3.97 7.26
N ALA A 318 -23.75 3.92 7.81
CA ALA A 318 -22.91 2.72 7.79
C ALA A 318 -22.10 2.64 9.08
N ARG A 319 -21.78 1.44 9.50
CA ARG A 319 -20.92 1.21 10.66
C ARG A 319 -19.54 1.82 10.44
N GLN A 320 -18.99 1.67 9.21
CA GLN A 320 -17.72 2.28 8.83
C GLN A 320 -17.70 2.63 7.34
N VAL A 321 -17.06 3.75 7.00
CA VAL A 321 -16.70 4.08 5.61
C VAL A 321 -15.19 4.30 5.56
N LYS A 322 -14.50 3.53 4.72
CA LYS A 322 -13.07 3.66 4.47
C LYS A 322 -12.85 4.24 3.08
N ILE A 323 -12.09 5.33 3.00
CA ILE A 323 -11.88 6.08 1.77
C ILE A 323 -10.38 6.26 1.59
N ASP A 324 -9.85 5.76 0.49
CA ASP A 324 -8.48 6.01 0.04
C ASP A 324 -8.46 7.02 -1.13
N LYS A 325 -7.35 7.14 -1.82
CA LYS A 325 -7.19 8.05 -2.96
C LYS A 325 -8.06 7.66 -4.16
N GLU A 326 -8.35 6.38 -4.32
CA GLU A 326 -8.98 5.83 -5.52
C GLU A 326 -10.34 5.18 -5.24
N ASN A 327 -10.55 4.67 -4.02
CA ASN A 327 -11.68 3.85 -3.67
C ASN A 327 -12.42 4.32 -2.42
N THR A 328 -13.70 4.01 -2.37
CA THR A 328 -14.54 4.13 -1.17
C THR A 328 -15.19 2.79 -0.87
N ILE A 329 -15.03 2.32 0.36
CA ILE A 329 -15.60 1.06 0.87
C ILE A 329 -16.61 1.41 1.96
N ILE A 330 -17.84 1.01 1.75
CA ILE A 330 -18.92 1.10 2.75
C ILE A 330 -19.05 -0.27 3.40
N VAL A 331 -18.91 -0.31 4.72
CA VAL A 331 -18.94 -1.55 5.51
C VAL A 331 -20.14 -1.51 6.43
N ASP A 332 -20.96 -2.55 6.37
CA ASP A 332 -22.13 -2.73 7.23
C ASP A 332 -23.09 -1.53 7.12
N GLY A 333 -23.65 -1.39 5.91
CA GLY A 333 -24.66 -0.36 5.63
C GLY A 333 -25.96 -0.65 6.40
N ALA A 334 -26.62 0.39 6.87
CA ALA A 334 -27.85 0.28 7.65
C ALA A 334 -29.13 0.15 6.81
N GLY A 335 -29.00 -0.25 5.53
CA GLY A 335 -30.13 -0.50 4.64
C GLY A 335 -30.95 -1.73 5.05
N ASP A 336 -32.20 -1.76 4.65
CA ASP A 336 -33.04 -2.93 4.87
C ASP A 336 -32.63 -4.10 3.95
N SER A 337 -32.35 -5.26 4.54
CA SER A 337 -31.90 -6.46 3.81
C SER A 337 -32.90 -6.90 2.73
N GLU A 338 -34.20 -6.72 2.93
CA GLU A 338 -35.20 -7.07 1.92
C GLU A 338 -35.20 -6.07 0.74
N ALA A 339 -34.96 -4.78 1.03
CA ALA A 339 -34.77 -3.77 0.00
C ALA A 339 -33.52 -4.05 -0.84
N ILE A 340 -32.41 -4.43 -0.21
CA ILE A 340 -31.18 -4.83 -0.89
C ILE A 340 -31.39 -6.05 -1.78
N LYS A 341 -32.04 -7.11 -1.28
CA LYS A 341 -32.38 -8.30 -2.05
C LYS A 341 -33.29 -7.99 -3.25
N SER A 342 -34.27 -7.11 -3.04
CA SER A 342 -35.18 -6.65 -4.11
C SER A 342 -34.38 -5.91 -5.18
N ARG A 343 -33.45 -5.03 -4.79
CA ARG A 343 -32.57 -4.30 -5.72
C ARG A 343 -31.66 -5.25 -6.50
N VAL A 344 -31.05 -6.23 -5.85
CA VAL A 344 -30.26 -7.29 -6.49
C VAL A 344 -31.10 -8.06 -7.53
N SER A 345 -32.34 -8.42 -7.19
CA SER A 345 -33.26 -9.12 -8.12
C SER A 345 -33.62 -8.25 -9.32
N GLN A 346 -33.83 -6.96 -9.12
CA GLN A 346 -34.07 -5.99 -10.19
C GLN A 346 -32.88 -5.92 -11.16
N ILE A 347 -31.67 -5.82 -10.66
CA ILE A 347 -30.46 -5.78 -11.50
C ILE A 347 -30.30 -7.10 -12.28
N ARG A 348 -30.59 -8.27 -11.67
CA ARG A 348 -30.57 -9.57 -12.37
C ARG A 348 -31.54 -9.61 -13.52
N SER A 349 -32.77 -9.14 -13.31
CA SER A 349 -33.77 -9.06 -14.39
C SER A 349 -33.34 -8.12 -15.52
N GLN A 350 -32.66 -7.01 -15.21
CA GLN A 350 -32.09 -6.11 -16.21
C GLN A 350 -30.98 -6.79 -17.03
N ILE A 351 -30.11 -7.61 -16.40
CA ILE A 351 -29.08 -8.40 -17.09
C ILE A 351 -29.70 -9.37 -18.09
N GLU A 352 -30.83 -10.03 -17.74
CA GLU A 352 -31.51 -10.99 -18.60
C GLU A 352 -32.21 -10.32 -19.79
N THR A 353 -32.70 -9.10 -19.62
CA THR A 353 -33.48 -8.39 -20.63
C THR A 353 -32.65 -7.49 -21.54
N THR A 354 -31.43 -7.10 -21.13
CA THR A 354 -30.58 -6.22 -21.95
C THR A 354 -30.04 -6.94 -23.20
N THR A 355 -30.11 -6.26 -24.34
CA THR A 355 -29.57 -6.73 -25.63
C THR A 355 -28.14 -6.23 -25.90
N SER A 356 -27.65 -5.27 -25.13
CA SER A 356 -26.31 -4.69 -25.26
C SER A 356 -25.31 -5.48 -24.39
N ASP A 357 -24.28 -6.03 -25.00
CA ASP A 357 -23.23 -6.76 -24.27
C ASP A 357 -22.46 -5.84 -23.31
N PHE A 358 -22.25 -4.58 -23.70
CA PHE A 358 -21.62 -3.57 -22.86
C PHE A 358 -22.47 -3.23 -21.64
N ASP A 359 -23.79 -3.05 -21.80
CA ASP A 359 -24.68 -2.77 -20.67
C ASP A 359 -24.82 -4.00 -19.78
N ARG A 360 -24.82 -5.20 -20.36
CA ARG A 360 -24.80 -6.46 -19.60
C ARG A 360 -23.57 -6.56 -18.71
N GLU A 361 -22.38 -6.27 -19.24
CA GLU A 361 -21.13 -6.24 -18.46
C GLU A 361 -21.22 -5.26 -17.29
N LYS A 362 -21.72 -4.05 -17.54
CA LYS A 362 -21.84 -3.02 -16.49
C LYS A 362 -22.92 -3.33 -15.45
N LEU A 363 -23.97 -3.98 -15.82
CA LEU A 363 -24.98 -4.49 -14.87
C LEU A 363 -24.42 -5.64 -14.02
N GLN A 364 -23.62 -6.53 -14.62
CA GLN A 364 -22.92 -7.59 -13.88
C GLN A 364 -21.93 -7.01 -12.86
N GLU A 365 -21.15 -6.00 -13.24
CA GLU A 365 -20.27 -5.28 -12.33
C GLU A 365 -21.03 -4.67 -11.14
N ARG A 366 -22.16 -4.00 -11.39
CA ARG A 366 -23.03 -3.46 -10.33
C ARG A 366 -23.59 -4.55 -9.42
N LEU A 367 -24.05 -5.64 -10.02
CA LEU A 367 -24.57 -6.80 -9.28
C LEU A 367 -23.50 -7.37 -8.34
N ALA A 368 -22.28 -7.57 -8.85
CA ALA A 368 -21.16 -8.08 -8.06
C ALA A 368 -20.81 -7.15 -6.88
N LYS A 369 -20.79 -5.84 -7.11
CA LYS A 369 -20.53 -4.83 -6.05
C LYS A 369 -21.61 -4.82 -4.96
N LEU A 370 -22.88 -4.96 -5.32
CA LEU A 370 -23.98 -4.90 -4.34
C LEU A 370 -24.23 -6.25 -3.64
N ALA A 371 -24.10 -7.37 -4.37
CA ALA A 371 -24.40 -8.71 -3.86
C ALA A 371 -23.20 -9.40 -3.20
N GLY A 372 -21.98 -8.94 -3.48
CA GLY A 372 -20.74 -9.57 -3.01
C GLY A 372 -20.47 -9.38 -1.52
N GLY A 373 -21.02 -8.37 -0.90
CA GLY A 373 -20.74 -8.01 0.49
C GLY A 373 -19.30 -7.56 0.72
N VAL A 374 -18.96 -7.38 1.97
CA VAL A 374 -17.59 -7.08 2.45
C VAL A 374 -17.20 -8.11 3.51
N ALA A 375 -16.08 -8.82 3.29
CA ALA A 375 -15.50 -9.62 4.35
C ALA A 375 -14.69 -8.72 5.28
N VAL A 376 -14.94 -8.81 6.57
CA VAL A 376 -14.24 -8.05 7.60
C VAL A 376 -13.40 -9.02 8.42
N ILE A 377 -12.08 -8.85 8.38
CA ILE A 377 -11.18 -9.58 9.28
C ILE A 377 -11.00 -8.75 10.54
N LYS A 378 -11.53 -9.26 11.64
CA LYS A 378 -11.42 -8.66 12.98
C LYS A 378 -10.16 -9.18 13.64
N VAL A 379 -9.22 -8.29 13.94
CA VAL A 379 -7.93 -8.64 14.54
C VAL A 379 -7.98 -8.42 16.04
N GLY A 380 -7.81 -9.49 16.80
CA GLY A 380 -7.79 -9.46 18.26
C GLY A 380 -6.43 -9.88 18.80
N ALA A 381 -6.00 -9.23 19.90
CA ALA A 381 -4.80 -9.60 20.62
C ALA A 381 -4.94 -9.20 22.11
N ALA A 382 -4.02 -9.68 22.95
CA ALA A 382 -4.02 -9.38 24.37
C ALA A 382 -3.56 -7.94 24.67
N THR A 383 -2.74 -7.35 23.79
CA THR A 383 -2.19 -6.00 23.95
C THR A 383 -2.38 -5.17 22.68
N GLU A 384 -2.45 -3.85 22.81
CA GLU A 384 -2.56 -2.92 21.69
C GLU A 384 -1.34 -3.01 20.74
N VAL A 385 -0.14 -3.23 21.27
CA VAL A 385 1.09 -3.38 20.49
C VAL A 385 1.02 -4.63 19.61
N GLU A 386 0.61 -5.76 20.16
CA GLU A 386 0.45 -7.01 19.43
C GLU A 386 -0.67 -6.90 18.38
N MET A 387 -1.79 -6.28 18.73
CA MET A 387 -2.91 -6.09 17.82
C MET A 387 -2.52 -5.24 16.59
N LYS A 388 -1.79 -4.15 16.80
CA LYS A 388 -1.29 -3.31 15.70
C LYS A 388 -0.31 -4.06 14.80
N GLU A 389 0.58 -4.85 15.39
CA GLU A 389 1.54 -5.67 14.63
C GLU A 389 0.81 -6.73 13.80
N GLN A 390 -0.11 -7.47 14.40
CA GLN A 390 -0.90 -8.48 13.68
C GLN A 390 -1.77 -7.87 12.58
N LYS A 391 -2.36 -6.69 12.83
CA LYS A 391 -3.16 -5.98 11.83
C LYS A 391 -2.33 -5.61 10.60
N MET A 392 -1.14 -5.03 10.77
CA MET A 392 -0.24 -4.71 9.66
C MET A 392 0.14 -5.97 8.89
N ARG A 393 0.48 -7.04 9.57
CA ARG A 393 0.84 -8.33 8.97
C ARG A 393 -0.30 -8.93 8.13
N ILE A 394 -1.55 -8.82 8.60
CA ILE A 394 -2.73 -9.27 7.86
C ILE A 394 -3.01 -8.36 6.65
N GLU A 395 -2.84 -7.04 6.81
CA GLU A 395 -2.98 -6.09 5.69
C GLU A 395 -1.97 -6.39 4.56
N ASP A 396 -0.71 -6.66 4.90
CA ASP A 396 0.34 -7.04 3.94
C ASP A 396 0.02 -8.38 3.26
N ALA A 397 -0.38 -9.39 4.04
CA ALA A 397 -0.75 -10.71 3.50
C ALA A 397 -1.96 -10.63 2.56
N LEU A 398 -2.93 -9.77 2.86
CA LEU A 398 -4.08 -9.53 1.98
C LEU A 398 -3.66 -8.84 0.68
N ALA A 399 -2.76 -7.85 0.75
CA ALA A 399 -2.22 -7.17 -0.43
C ALA A 399 -1.40 -8.14 -1.31
N ALA A 400 -0.51 -8.93 -0.71
CA ALA A 400 0.25 -9.98 -1.39
C ALA A 400 -0.66 -11.00 -2.08
N THR A 401 -1.75 -11.39 -1.42
CA THR A 401 -2.72 -12.33 -1.99
C THR A 401 -3.45 -11.76 -3.21
N LYS A 402 -3.86 -10.49 -3.15
CA LYS A 402 -4.46 -9.79 -4.30
C LYS A 402 -3.47 -9.70 -5.47
N ALA A 403 -2.21 -9.33 -5.18
CA ALA A 403 -1.16 -9.28 -6.19
C ALA A 403 -0.91 -10.65 -6.85
N ALA A 404 -1.00 -11.75 -6.07
CA ALA A 404 -0.88 -13.11 -6.58
C ALA A 404 -2.04 -13.52 -7.48
N VAL A 405 -3.26 -13.13 -7.15
CA VAL A 405 -4.45 -13.38 -7.98
C VAL A 405 -4.35 -12.62 -9.31
N GLU A 406 -3.80 -11.39 -9.30
CA GLU A 406 -3.65 -10.57 -10.50
C GLU A 406 -2.61 -11.11 -11.48
N GLU A 407 -1.40 -11.45 -11.02
CA GLU A 407 -0.26 -11.77 -11.89
C GLU A 407 0.33 -13.18 -11.67
N GLY A 408 -0.27 -13.98 -10.79
CA GLY A 408 0.24 -15.31 -10.47
C GLY A 408 1.33 -15.30 -9.41
N ILE A 409 1.92 -16.47 -9.21
CA ILE A 409 2.94 -16.76 -8.19
C ILE A 409 4.23 -17.29 -8.82
N VAL A 410 5.34 -17.03 -8.15
CA VAL A 410 6.67 -17.56 -8.46
C VAL A 410 7.25 -18.26 -7.24
N ALA A 411 8.37 -18.96 -7.40
CA ALA A 411 9.10 -19.56 -6.29
C ALA A 411 9.58 -18.45 -5.32
N GLY A 412 9.21 -18.58 -4.05
CA GLY A 412 9.47 -17.58 -3.02
C GLY A 412 10.88 -17.68 -2.41
N GLY A 413 11.07 -16.92 -1.34
CA GLY A 413 12.35 -16.91 -0.62
C GLY A 413 13.54 -16.36 -1.42
N GLY A 414 13.28 -15.50 -2.41
CA GLY A 414 14.29 -14.96 -3.32
C GLY A 414 14.68 -15.89 -4.47
N THR A 415 14.12 -17.10 -4.54
CA THR A 415 14.43 -18.10 -5.57
C THR A 415 14.14 -17.62 -6.98
N ALA A 416 12.99 -16.93 -7.20
CA ALA A 416 12.64 -16.39 -8.51
C ALA A 416 13.69 -15.42 -9.09
N LEU A 417 14.40 -14.69 -8.23
CA LEU A 417 15.49 -13.80 -8.64
C LEU A 417 16.74 -14.60 -9.04
N ILE A 418 17.03 -15.70 -8.35
CA ILE A 418 18.10 -16.64 -8.75
C ILE A 418 17.76 -17.31 -10.09
N ASP A 419 16.50 -17.69 -10.30
CA ASP A 419 16.02 -18.29 -11.55
C ASP A 419 16.13 -17.33 -12.75
N ALA A 420 16.14 -16.03 -12.53
CA ALA A 420 16.37 -15.03 -13.58
C ALA A 420 17.86 -14.86 -13.96
N ILE A 421 18.80 -15.32 -13.13
CA ILE A 421 20.25 -15.17 -13.36
C ILE A 421 20.70 -15.70 -14.73
N PRO A 422 20.29 -16.88 -15.20
CA PRO A 422 20.74 -17.37 -16.52
C PRO A 422 20.35 -16.45 -17.69
N ALA A 423 19.15 -15.86 -17.66
CA ALA A 423 18.69 -14.92 -18.69
C ALA A 423 19.50 -13.62 -18.66
N VAL A 424 19.71 -13.05 -17.47
CA VAL A 424 20.51 -11.83 -17.30
C VAL A 424 21.98 -12.09 -17.67
N LYS A 425 22.53 -13.26 -17.35
CA LYS A 425 23.89 -13.64 -17.75
C LYS A 425 24.04 -13.71 -19.27
N ALA A 426 23.08 -14.29 -19.96
CA ALA A 426 23.07 -14.31 -21.42
C ALA A 426 23.10 -12.88 -22.01
N TYR A 427 22.37 -11.94 -21.42
CA TYR A 427 22.43 -10.53 -21.80
C TYR A 427 23.82 -9.92 -21.50
N VAL A 428 24.37 -10.14 -20.30
CA VAL A 428 25.73 -9.69 -19.93
C VAL A 428 26.76 -10.15 -20.92
N ASP A 429 26.66 -11.40 -21.39
CA ASP A 429 27.61 -11.98 -22.36
C ASP A 429 27.42 -11.46 -23.80
N SER A 430 26.30 -10.81 -24.10
CA SER A 430 25.96 -10.23 -25.40
C SER A 430 26.38 -8.76 -25.58
N VAL A 431 26.79 -8.09 -24.52
CA VAL A 431 27.16 -6.67 -24.50
C VAL A 431 28.59 -6.47 -23.99
N ASP A 432 29.18 -5.30 -24.27
CA ASP A 432 30.58 -4.98 -23.94
C ASP A 432 30.70 -3.65 -23.16
N GLY A 433 31.89 -3.38 -22.63
CA GLY A 433 32.25 -2.11 -21.97
C GLY A 433 31.41 -1.83 -20.71
N ASP A 434 31.08 -0.57 -20.50
CA ASP A 434 30.34 -0.12 -19.31
C ASP A 434 28.87 -0.60 -19.32
N GLU A 435 28.28 -0.90 -20.48
CA GLU A 435 26.95 -1.53 -20.56
C GLU A 435 26.98 -2.93 -19.96
N LYS A 436 28.00 -3.72 -20.28
CA LYS A 436 28.25 -5.03 -19.65
C LYS A 436 28.42 -4.91 -18.14
N THR A 437 29.21 -3.92 -17.72
CA THR A 437 29.42 -3.66 -16.29
C THR A 437 28.11 -3.31 -15.59
N GLY A 438 27.26 -2.47 -16.20
CA GLY A 438 25.93 -2.15 -15.69
C GLY A 438 25.02 -3.38 -15.55
N ALA A 439 25.01 -4.24 -16.56
CA ALA A 439 24.25 -5.50 -16.51
C ALA A 439 24.80 -6.49 -15.44
N ALA A 440 26.11 -6.56 -15.27
CA ALA A 440 26.75 -7.39 -14.25
C ALA A 440 26.43 -6.92 -12.80
N ILE A 441 26.15 -5.63 -12.58
CA ILE A 441 25.67 -5.10 -11.30
C ILE A 441 24.32 -5.73 -10.94
N VAL A 442 23.38 -5.78 -11.91
CA VAL A 442 22.08 -6.43 -11.69
C VAL A 442 22.27 -7.92 -11.39
N LEU A 443 23.11 -8.61 -12.15
CA LEU A 443 23.39 -10.03 -11.94
C LEU A 443 23.82 -10.34 -10.49
N LYS A 444 24.66 -9.50 -9.90
CA LYS A 444 25.06 -9.63 -8.50
C LYS A 444 23.93 -9.29 -7.53
N ALA A 445 23.16 -8.26 -7.82
CA ALA A 445 22.07 -7.82 -6.95
C ALA A 445 20.96 -8.88 -6.83
N LEU A 446 20.71 -9.69 -7.86
CA LEU A 446 19.72 -10.77 -7.84
C LEU A 446 20.02 -11.84 -6.77
N GLU A 447 21.25 -11.97 -6.30
CA GLU A 447 21.66 -12.92 -5.25
C GLU A 447 21.35 -12.42 -3.83
N GLU A 448 21.24 -11.09 -3.64
CA GLU A 448 21.23 -10.49 -2.30
C GLU A 448 20.00 -10.90 -1.45
N PRO A 449 18.78 -11.08 -1.98
CA PRO A 449 17.66 -11.54 -1.16
C PRO A 449 17.89 -12.90 -0.53
N VAL A 450 18.37 -13.91 -1.29
CA VAL A 450 18.73 -15.23 -0.74
C VAL A 450 19.88 -15.12 0.25
N ARG A 451 20.89 -14.30 -0.07
CA ARG A 451 22.04 -14.05 0.81
C ARG A 451 21.60 -13.45 2.15
N GLN A 452 20.69 -12.48 2.13
CA GLN A 452 20.20 -11.84 3.34
C GLN A 452 19.31 -12.77 4.18
N ILE A 453 18.43 -13.55 3.53
CA ILE A 453 17.61 -14.56 4.22
C ILE A 453 18.50 -15.57 4.95
N ALA A 454 19.55 -16.05 4.28
CA ALA A 454 20.53 -16.97 4.88
C ALA A 454 21.27 -16.30 6.05
N ALA A 455 21.75 -15.07 5.88
CA ALA A 455 22.43 -14.30 6.93
C ALA A 455 21.55 -14.08 8.16
N ASN A 456 20.26 -13.75 7.97
CA ASN A 456 19.29 -13.59 9.06
C ASN A 456 19.02 -14.95 9.78
N ALA A 457 19.24 -16.06 9.09
CA ALA A 457 19.19 -17.40 9.67
C ALA A 457 20.52 -17.84 10.35
N GLY A 458 21.56 -17.00 10.29
CA GLY A 458 22.88 -17.31 10.85
C GLY A 458 23.75 -18.22 9.96
N LEU A 459 23.46 -18.24 8.65
CA LEU A 459 24.12 -19.12 7.67
C LEU A 459 24.93 -18.33 6.65
N GLU A 460 25.89 -19.00 5.99
CA GLU A 460 26.70 -18.39 4.93
C GLU A 460 25.97 -18.46 3.58
N GLY A 461 25.42 -17.33 3.16
CA GLY A 461 24.60 -17.23 1.94
C GLY A 461 25.33 -17.58 0.65
N SER A 462 26.66 -17.39 0.59
CA SER A 462 27.46 -17.69 -0.61
C SER A 462 27.42 -19.17 -0.96
N ILE A 463 27.45 -20.05 0.04
CA ILE A 463 27.40 -21.50 -0.14
C ILE A 463 26.02 -21.92 -0.70
N ILE A 464 24.97 -21.34 -0.14
CA ILE A 464 23.59 -21.61 -0.56
C ILE A 464 23.40 -21.18 -2.02
N ILE A 465 23.81 -19.97 -2.37
CA ILE A 465 23.68 -19.43 -3.72
C ILE A 465 24.43 -20.28 -4.75
N GLU A 466 25.67 -20.66 -4.45
CA GLU A 466 26.45 -21.55 -5.35
C GLU A 466 25.78 -22.92 -5.53
N HIS A 467 25.17 -23.47 -4.48
CA HIS A 467 24.41 -24.71 -4.57
C HIS A 467 23.18 -24.56 -5.51
N LEU A 468 22.42 -23.47 -5.36
CA LEU A 468 21.26 -23.19 -6.21
C LEU A 468 21.66 -23.00 -7.68
N LYS A 469 22.71 -22.21 -7.94
CA LYS A 469 23.25 -22.01 -9.30
C LYS A 469 23.76 -23.31 -9.93
N ALA A 470 24.45 -24.14 -9.17
CA ALA A 470 24.94 -25.43 -9.65
C ALA A 470 23.78 -26.37 -10.03
N LYS A 471 22.69 -26.37 -9.28
CA LYS A 471 21.49 -27.14 -9.58
C LYS A 471 20.78 -26.65 -10.83
N ASN A 472 20.74 -25.33 -11.05
CA ASN A 472 20.16 -24.65 -12.22
C ASN A 472 18.77 -25.18 -12.63
N THR A 473 17.89 -25.33 -11.66
CA THR A 473 16.54 -25.86 -11.86
C THR A 473 15.55 -24.79 -11.39
N VAL A 474 14.66 -24.34 -12.27
CA VAL A 474 13.64 -23.33 -11.95
C VAL A 474 12.77 -23.81 -10.79
N GLY A 475 12.58 -22.93 -9.80
CA GLY A 475 11.80 -23.22 -8.60
C GLY A 475 12.55 -23.96 -7.49
N TYR A 476 13.76 -24.44 -7.74
CA TYR A 476 14.57 -25.10 -6.72
C TYR A 476 15.27 -24.06 -5.84
N GLY A 477 14.89 -24.01 -4.58
CA GLY A 477 15.34 -23.00 -3.63
C GLY A 477 15.81 -23.58 -2.29
N TYR A 478 16.02 -22.67 -1.34
CA TYR A 478 16.46 -22.98 0.01
C TYR A 478 15.43 -22.52 1.04
N ASN A 479 14.93 -23.47 1.84
CA ASN A 479 14.00 -23.22 2.94
C ASN A 479 14.81 -22.90 4.22
N ALA A 480 14.92 -21.61 4.53
CA ALA A 480 15.69 -21.14 5.68
C ALA A 480 15.04 -21.49 7.04
N LEU A 481 13.76 -21.87 7.06
CA LEU A 481 13.08 -22.30 8.29
C LEU A 481 13.53 -23.68 8.72
N THR A 482 13.55 -24.63 7.77
CA THR A 482 13.85 -26.06 8.00
C THR A 482 15.28 -26.46 7.67
N ASP A 483 16.07 -25.56 7.07
CA ASP A 483 17.44 -25.83 6.59
C ASP A 483 17.49 -26.94 5.54
N THR A 484 16.59 -26.88 4.56
CA THR A 484 16.44 -27.86 3.49
C THR A 484 16.42 -27.21 2.11
N TYR A 485 16.69 -28.01 1.08
CA TYR A 485 16.60 -27.61 -0.32
C TYR A 485 15.48 -28.39 -1.00
N GLY A 486 14.64 -27.70 -1.79
CA GLY A 486 13.52 -28.34 -2.46
C GLY A 486 12.86 -27.43 -3.51
N ASP A 487 11.78 -27.93 -4.12
CA ASP A 487 10.92 -27.10 -4.95
C ASP A 487 10.09 -26.17 -4.05
N MET A 488 10.32 -24.87 -4.16
CA MET A 488 9.70 -23.88 -3.28
C MET A 488 8.17 -23.82 -3.46
N ILE A 489 7.67 -24.04 -4.67
CA ILE A 489 6.23 -24.03 -4.92
C ILE A 489 5.57 -25.24 -4.27
N ASP A 490 6.19 -26.42 -4.37
CA ASP A 490 5.68 -27.65 -3.75
C ASP A 490 5.73 -27.56 -2.22
N GLU A 491 6.76 -26.95 -1.66
CA GLU A 491 6.87 -26.66 -0.22
C GLU A 491 5.92 -25.54 0.26
N GLY A 492 5.23 -24.86 -0.67
CA GLY A 492 4.31 -23.78 -0.34
C GLY A 492 4.99 -22.44 -0.09
N ILE A 493 6.30 -22.31 -0.38
CA ILE A 493 7.06 -21.06 -0.28
C ILE A 493 6.95 -20.33 -1.61
N VAL A 494 6.02 -19.41 -1.69
CA VAL A 494 5.65 -18.70 -2.92
C VAL A 494 5.61 -17.20 -2.69
N ASP A 495 6.01 -16.43 -3.71
CA ASP A 495 5.90 -14.96 -3.74
C ASP A 495 4.97 -14.55 -4.89
N PRO A 496 4.19 -13.46 -4.75
CA PRO A 496 3.45 -12.90 -5.87
C PRO A 496 4.40 -12.38 -6.95
N THR A 497 4.13 -12.70 -8.20
CA THR A 497 4.94 -12.23 -9.35
C THR A 497 5.05 -10.71 -9.37
N LYS A 498 3.91 -10.03 -9.16
CA LYS A 498 3.81 -8.57 -9.11
C LYS A 498 4.73 -7.96 -8.03
N VAL A 499 4.79 -8.56 -6.85
CA VAL A 499 5.66 -8.13 -5.75
C VAL A 499 7.13 -8.23 -6.14
N THR A 500 7.56 -9.41 -6.61
CA THR A 500 8.96 -9.68 -6.94
C THR A 500 9.48 -8.79 -8.08
N ARG A 501 8.69 -8.64 -9.17
CA ARG A 501 9.09 -7.79 -10.29
C ARG A 501 9.09 -6.31 -9.94
N SER A 502 8.07 -5.83 -9.21
CA SER A 502 7.97 -4.42 -8.82
C SER A 502 9.10 -4.02 -7.88
N ALA A 503 9.47 -4.88 -6.95
CA ALA A 503 10.62 -4.65 -6.06
C ALA A 503 11.91 -4.43 -6.86
N LEU A 504 12.19 -5.27 -7.86
CA LEU A 504 13.37 -5.14 -8.72
C LEU A 504 13.30 -3.89 -9.61
N GLN A 505 12.16 -3.60 -10.22
CA GLN A 505 11.97 -2.43 -11.09
C GLN A 505 12.15 -1.11 -10.32
N ASN A 506 11.52 -0.97 -9.15
CA ASN A 506 11.61 0.23 -8.33
C ASN A 506 13.03 0.43 -7.79
N ALA A 507 13.68 -0.65 -7.33
CA ALA A 507 15.06 -0.62 -6.90
C ALA A 507 16.01 -0.17 -8.00
N SER A 508 15.87 -0.73 -9.21
CA SER A 508 16.68 -0.39 -10.39
C SER A 508 16.46 1.06 -10.84
N SER A 509 15.23 1.55 -10.81
CA SER A 509 14.89 2.92 -11.19
C SER A 509 15.62 3.94 -10.33
N VAL A 510 15.51 3.80 -9.01
CA VAL A 510 16.17 4.71 -8.06
C VAL A 510 17.69 4.53 -8.09
N ALA A 511 18.19 3.29 -8.12
CA ALA A 511 19.63 3.02 -8.22
C ALA A 511 20.25 3.67 -9.46
N SER A 512 19.61 3.55 -10.61
CA SER A 512 20.05 4.17 -11.87
C SER A 512 20.15 5.70 -11.77
N THR A 513 19.23 6.32 -11.04
CA THR A 513 19.21 7.77 -10.84
C THR A 513 20.30 8.21 -9.86
N VAL A 514 20.47 7.47 -8.75
CA VAL A 514 21.52 7.73 -7.75
C VAL A 514 22.93 7.63 -8.36
N LEU A 515 23.17 6.63 -9.20
CA LEU A 515 24.49 6.41 -9.84
C LEU A 515 24.87 7.52 -10.82
N THR A 516 23.90 8.26 -11.36
CA THR A 516 24.16 9.42 -12.24
C THR A 516 24.28 10.75 -11.50
N THR A 517 24.16 10.75 -10.17
CA THR A 517 24.23 11.95 -9.33
C THR A 517 25.68 12.28 -9.00
N GLU A 518 26.07 13.57 -9.19
CA GLU A 518 27.44 14.05 -8.97
C GLU A 518 27.52 15.14 -7.89
N SER A 519 26.41 15.83 -7.58
CA SER A 519 26.38 16.89 -6.58
C SER A 519 25.13 16.83 -5.73
N LEU A 520 25.27 17.24 -4.46
CA LEU A 520 24.16 17.36 -3.52
C LEU A 520 24.07 18.80 -3.02
N VAL A 521 22.84 19.29 -2.89
CA VAL A 521 22.53 20.66 -2.46
C VAL A 521 21.58 20.60 -1.27
N ALA A 522 22.03 21.03 -0.10
CA ALA A 522 21.22 21.06 1.13
C ALA A 522 21.04 22.48 1.65
N ASP A 523 19.98 22.70 2.42
CA ASP A 523 19.84 23.93 3.19
C ASP A 523 20.80 23.94 4.38
N ILE A 524 21.44 25.09 4.65
CA ILE A 524 22.22 25.29 5.86
C ILE A 524 21.22 25.44 7.01
N LYS A 525 21.27 24.55 8.01
CA LYS A 525 20.46 24.68 9.23
C LYS A 525 20.90 25.97 9.93
N GLU A 526 20.00 26.94 10.06
CA GLU A 526 20.25 28.09 10.92
C GLU A 526 20.39 27.61 12.37
N PRO A 527 21.40 28.07 13.13
CA PRO A 527 21.47 27.79 14.55
C PRO A 527 20.17 28.28 15.19
N ALA A 528 19.57 27.45 16.04
CA ALA A 528 18.38 27.83 16.79
C ALA A 528 18.66 29.19 17.47
N ALA A 529 17.79 30.18 17.20
CA ALA A 529 17.92 31.48 17.87
C ALA A 529 17.97 31.23 19.38
N PRO A 530 18.95 31.85 20.11
CA PRO A 530 19.03 31.67 21.55
C PRO A 530 17.66 32.00 22.15
N ALA A 531 17.16 31.13 23.02
CA ALA A 531 15.91 31.34 23.71
C ALA A 531 15.94 32.75 24.33
N ALA A 532 14.94 33.57 24.01
CA ALA A 532 14.82 34.90 24.60
C ALA A 532 14.92 34.74 26.13
N PRO A 533 15.73 35.54 26.82
CA PRO A 533 15.83 35.47 28.27
C PRO A 533 14.41 35.57 28.85
N ALA A 534 14.07 34.64 29.73
CA ALA A 534 12.80 34.67 30.43
C ALA A 534 12.63 36.08 31.03
N ALA A 535 11.49 36.72 30.71
CA ALA A 535 11.18 38.02 31.31
C ALA A 535 11.30 37.88 32.83
N PRO A 536 11.96 38.85 33.52
CA PRO A 536 12.07 38.77 34.96
C PRO A 536 10.68 38.68 35.57
N ASP A 537 10.50 37.68 36.39
CA ASP A 537 9.30 37.50 37.20
C ASP A 537 9.12 38.75 38.07
N MET A 538 8.22 39.62 37.69
CA MET A 538 7.77 40.76 38.50
C MET A 538 6.87 40.17 39.61
N GLY A 539 7.43 39.30 40.42
CA GLY A 539 6.83 38.81 41.64
C GLY A 539 6.75 39.89 42.69
N GLY A 540 5.52 40.21 43.02
CA GLY A 540 5.26 40.82 44.33
C GLY A 540 4.96 42.31 44.31
N MET A 541 3.70 42.62 44.32
CA MET A 541 3.13 43.58 45.28
C MET A 541 1.57 43.58 45.11
N TYR A 542 0.99 43.09 46.13
CA TYR A 542 -0.31 43.20 46.80
C TYR A 542 -1.05 41.88 46.97
#